data_271737844d030150b379d10b3c356bd2
#
_entry.id   271737844d030150b379d10b3c356bd2
#
_cell.length_a   1.000
_cell.length_b   1.000
_cell.length_c   1.000
_cell.angle_alpha   90.00
_cell.angle_beta   90.00
_cell.angle_gamma   90.00
#
_symmetry.space_group_name_H-M   'P 1'
#
loop_
_entity.id
_entity.type
_entity.pdbx_description
1 polymer ?
#
loop_
_entity_poly.entity_id
_entity_poly.type
_entity_poly.pdbx_seq_one_letter_code
_entity_poly.pdbx_strand_id
1 'polypeptide(L)' 'MLRLTRHPQQGIVIYPKDREDDPLVIRVTDIVPGTVGLGFEGKNYTIVRSEIYGTDRGVRKDDHS' A
#
# COMPACT_ATOMS: atom_id res chain seq x y z
N MET A 1 -2.43 -13.26 10.87
CA MET A 1 -2.24 -12.27 9.79
C MET A 1 -1.86 -12.97 8.51
N LEU A 2 -2.38 -12.52 7.39
CA LEU A 2 -1.97 -13.07 6.10
C LEU A 2 -0.55 -12.61 5.77
N ARG A 3 0.26 -13.53 5.28
CA ARG A 3 1.62 -13.21 4.90
C ARG A 3 1.92 -13.83 3.55
N LEU A 4 2.44 -13.04 2.63
CA LEU A 4 2.79 -13.46 1.28
C LEU A 4 4.25 -13.15 1.03
N THR A 5 4.92 -14.02 0.26
CA THR A 5 6.29 -13.77 -0.19
C THR A 5 6.27 -13.46 -1.67
N ARG A 6 7.02 -12.44 -2.07
CA ARG A 6 7.09 -12.02 -3.46
C ARG A 6 8.53 -11.82 -3.88
N HIS A 7 8.78 -11.96 -5.17
CA HIS A 7 10.08 -11.68 -5.79
C HIS A 7 10.00 -10.35 -6.53
N PRO A 8 11.15 -9.79 -6.94
CA PRO A 8 11.14 -8.54 -7.71
C PRO A 8 10.26 -8.67 -8.96
N GLN A 9 9.56 -7.62 -9.28
CA GLN A 9 8.63 -7.51 -10.40
C GLN A 9 7.34 -8.30 -10.22
N GLN A 10 7.17 -8.98 -9.11
CA GLN A 10 5.90 -9.61 -8.77
C GLN A 10 5.10 -8.67 -7.88
N GLY A 11 3.81 -8.91 -7.80
CA GLY A 11 2.95 -8.04 -7.04
C GLY A 11 1.81 -8.75 -6.37
N ILE A 12 0.97 -7.98 -5.72
CA ILE A 12 -0.28 -8.44 -5.15
C ILE A 12 -1.38 -7.47 -5.56
N VAL A 13 -2.61 -7.94 -5.54
CA VAL A 13 -3.76 -7.10 -5.81
C VAL A 13 -4.69 -7.18 -4.60
N ILE A 14 -5.14 -6.02 -4.16
CA ILE A 14 -6.03 -5.90 -3.01
C ILE A 14 -7.31 -5.24 -3.49
N TYR A 15 -8.45 -5.82 -3.13
CA TYR A 15 -9.72 -5.17 -3.43
C TYR A 15 -10.70 -5.47 -2.29
N PRO A 16 -11.72 -4.60 -2.12
CA PRO A 16 -12.75 -4.86 -1.11
C PRO A 16 -13.52 -6.12 -1.49
N LYS A 17 -13.97 -6.88 -0.50
CA LYS A 17 -14.65 -8.15 -0.74
C LYS A 17 -15.84 -8.04 -1.67
N ASP A 18 -16.52 -6.91 -1.63
CA ASP A 18 -17.74 -6.71 -2.39
C ASP A 18 -17.54 -5.75 -3.58
N ARG A 19 -16.28 -5.40 -3.92
CA ARG A 19 -16.04 -4.43 -4.99
C ARG A 19 -14.76 -4.79 -5.73
N GLU A 20 -14.84 -5.81 -6.56
CA GLU A 20 -13.69 -6.27 -7.32
C GLU A 20 -13.21 -5.25 -8.36
N ASP A 21 -14.05 -4.28 -8.67
CA ASP A 21 -13.73 -3.27 -9.67
C ASP A 21 -12.92 -2.11 -9.11
N ASP A 22 -12.48 -2.20 -7.86
CA ASP A 22 -11.72 -1.13 -7.21
C ASP A 22 -10.40 -1.69 -6.67
N PRO A 23 -9.51 -2.15 -7.54
CA PRO A 23 -8.28 -2.79 -7.08
C PRO A 23 -7.19 -1.81 -6.70
N LEU A 24 -6.37 -2.21 -5.75
CA LEU A 24 -5.09 -1.59 -5.44
C LEU A 24 -4.00 -2.59 -5.79
N VAL A 25 -3.15 -2.24 -6.72
CA VAL A 25 -2.05 -3.10 -7.14
C VAL A 25 -0.79 -2.63 -6.43
N ILE A 26 -0.09 -3.58 -5.81
CA ILE A 26 1.20 -3.32 -5.17
C ILE A 26 2.22 -4.21 -5.87
N ARG A 27 3.30 -3.62 -6.35
CA ARG A 27 4.35 -4.34 -7.04
C ARG A 27 5.68 -4.16 -6.32
N VAL A 28 6.41 -5.26 -6.16
CA VAL A 28 7.77 -5.20 -5.65
C VAL A 28 8.67 -4.78 -6.79
N THR A 29 9.30 -3.62 -6.67
CA THR A 29 10.13 -3.09 -7.75
C THR A 29 11.57 -3.57 -7.64
N ASP A 30 12.10 -3.61 -6.42
CA ASP A 30 13.46 -4.09 -6.20
C ASP A 30 13.63 -4.50 -4.76
N ILE A 31 14.61 -5.37 -4.55
CA ILE A 31 14.95 -5.86 -3.22
C ILE A 31 16.46 -5.73 -3.07
N VAL A 32 16.89 -5.03 -2.04
CA VAL A 32 18.30 -4.96 -1.67
C VAL A 32 18.36 -5.18 -0.15
N PRO A 33 19.52 -5.55 0.39
CA PRO A 33 19.60 -5.76 1.83
C PRO A 33 19.14 -4.54 2.61
N GLY A 34 18.17 -4.75 3.49
CA GLY A 34 17.64 -3.70 4.34
C GLY A 34 16.51 -2.89 3.78
N THR A 35 16.19 -3.02 2.49
CA THR A 35 15.10 -2.23 1.90
C THR A 35 14.39 -3.01 0.82
N VAL A 36 13.13 -2.64 0.60
CA VAL A 36 12.31 -3.18 -0.47
C VAL A 36 11.60 -2.01 -1.12
N GLY A 37 11.68 -1.95 -2.44
CA GLY A 37 10.94 -0.95 -3.20
C GLY A 37 9.55 -1.47 -3.51
N LEU A 38 8.53 -0.61 -3.35
CA LEU A 38 7.15 -0.95 -3.63
C LEU A 38 6.53 0.10 -4.53
N GLY A 39 5.87 -0.36 -5.58
CA GLY A 39 5.11 0.51 -6.45
C GLY A 39 3.63 0.28 -6.22
N PHE A 40 2.84 1.33 -6.33
CA PHE A 40 1.40 1.27 -6.06
C PHE A 40 0.62 1.85 -7.22
N GLU A 41 -0.52 1.24 -7.51
CA GLU A 41 -1.40 1.73 -8.55
C GLU A 41 -2.85 1.50 -8.16
N GLY A 42 -3.61 2.56 -7.97
CA GLY A 42 -5.02 2.49 -7.62
C GLY A 42 -5.64 3.87 -7.71
N LYS A 43 -6.92 3.94 -8.11
CA LYS A 43 -7.58 5.22 -8.35
C LYS A 43 -8.07 5.89 -7.08
N ASN A 44 -8.57 5.11 -6.15
CA ASN A 44 -9.34 5.64 -5.02
C ASN A 44 -8.66 5.44 -3.69
N TYR A 45 -7.34 5.38 -3.70
CA TYR A 45 -6.57 5.07 -2.50
C TYR A 45 -5.56 6.16 -2.21
N THR A 46 -5.46 6.51 -0.94
CA THR A 46 -4.38 7.35 -0.45
C THR A 46 -3.37 6.43 0.22
N ILE A 47 -2.13 6.50 -0.22
CA ILE A 47 -1.09 5.58 0.23
C ILE A 47 -0.06 6.38 1.01
N VAL A 48 0.14 6.02 2.27
CA VAL A 48 1.11 6.69 3.13
C VAL A 48 1.94 5.64 3.83
N ARG A 49 3.15 6.02 4.21
CA ARG A 49 3.99 5.15 5.02
C ARG A 49 3.38 5.02 6.41
N SER A 50 3.53 3.84 7.02
CA SER A 50 2.87 3.57 8.29
C SER A 50 3.37 4.47 9.42
N GLU A 51 4.62 4.91 9.36
CA GLU A 51 5.17 5.73 10.43
C GLU A 51 4.59 7.14 10.44
N ILE A 52 3.95 7.58 9.34
CA ILE A 52 3.30 8.89 9.32
C ILE A 52 1.78 8.77 9.31
N TYR A 53 1.25 7.56 9.27
CA TYR A 53 -0.19 7.37 9.33
C TYR A 53 -0.69 7.73 10.74
N GLY A 54 -1.69 8.62 10.80
CA GLY A 54 -2.24 9.04 12.08
C GLY A 54 -1.49 10.15 12.76
N THR A 55 -0.39 10.65 12.18
CA THR A 55 0.22 11.87 12.71
C THR A 55 -0.59 13.04 12.19
N ASP A 56 -0.62 14.01 12.82
CA ASP A 56 -1.49 15.05 12.40
C ASP A 56 -0.96 15.91 11.32
N ARG A 57 -1.08 15.90 11.18
CA ARG A 57 -0.98 16.38 10.36
C ARG A 57 -1.26 16.33 9.64
N GLY A 58 -1.44 16.14 10.16
CA GLY A 58 -1.90 15.65 9.59
C GLY A 58 -2.42 15.47 9.31
N VAL A 59 -2.81 15.71 10.02
CA VAL A 59 -3.57 15.00 9.86
C VAL A 59 -4.29 14.79 9.70
N ARG A 60 -4.64 15.10 9.89
CA ARG A 60 -5.41 14.52 9.79
C ARG A 60 -6.06 14.14 9.51
N LYS A 61 -6.14 14.47 9.98
CA LYS A 61 -6.84 13.84 9.97
C LYS A 61 -7.40 13.75 9.64
N ASP A 62 -7.35 14.35 10.40
CA ASP A 62 -7.99 13.90 10.18
C ASP A 62 -8.34 13.92 9.83
N ASP A 63 -8.18 14.56 10.31
CA ASP A 63 -8.55 14.19 10.11
C ASP A 63 -8.80 14.03 9.81
N HIS A 64 -8.70 14.43 10.22
CA HIS A 64 -8.94 14.00 10.06
C HIS A 64 -9.09 13.92 9.73
N SER A 65 -9.03 14.54 10.11
CA SER A 65 -9.32 14.03 9.85
C SER A 65 -9.42 14.06 9.64
#